data_6ff904c4f09eabefe7a57ae35978b0d6
#
_entry.id   6ff904c4f09eabefe7a57ae35978b0d6
#
_cell.length_a   1.000
_cell.length_b   1.000
_cell.length_c   1.000
_cell.angle_alpha   90.00
_cell.angle_beta   90.00
_cell.angle_gamma   90.00
#
_symmetry.space_group_name_H-M   'P 1'
#
loop_
_entity.id
_entity.type
_entity.pdbx_description
1 polymer ?
#
loop_
_entity_poly.entity_id
_entity_poly.type
_entity_poly.pdbx_seq_one_letter_code
_entity_poly.pdbx_strand_id
1 'polypeptide(L)'
;VSVINLLCISLACLDILPASIAGGVFACFVIFSSVFSKGITKLQATYGKKLQILSTYADQILLTEKKDMHSPVLQELKAELTSRNQTASQAVRRLSKLMNALDQRNNLLISMLLNGLIFWELRQVMKIEQWKEVHASDLPRWIETVGEIDAYCSLATFAYNHPEYIYPKINSHSFHMQAKALGHPLMD
;
A
#
# COMPACT_ATOMS: atom_id res chain seq x y z
N VAL A 1 -16.14 -20.67 -12.70
CA VAL A 1 -17.45 -19.97 -12.59
C VAL A 1 -17.53 -18.84 -13.63
N SER A 2 -16.60 -17.89 -13.68
CA SER A 2 -16.58 -16.81 -14.70
C SER A 2 -16.51 -17.34 -16.13
N VAL A 3 -15.79 -18.44 -16.36
CA VAL A 3 -15.72 -19.10 -17.68
C VAL A 3 -17.08 -19.63 -18.11
N ILE A 4 -17.87 -20.19 -17.19
CA ILE A 4 -19.22 -20.69 -17.46
C ILE A 4 -20.13 -19.54 -17.91
N ASN A 5 -20.07 -18.39 -17.24
CA ASN A 5 -20.89 -17.24 -17.61
C ASN A 5 -20.53 -16.67 -18.99
N LEU A 6 -19.22 -16.51 -19.27
CA LEU A 6 -18.73 -16.09 -20.59
C LEU A 6 -19.11 -17.08 -21.68
N LEU A 7 -19.07 -18.38 -21.38
CA LEU A 7 -19.47 -19.45 -22.31
C LEU A 7 -20.98 -19.41 -22.58
N CYS A 8 -21.81 -19.20 -21.55
CA CYS A 8 -23.24 -19.05 -21.73
C CYS A 8 -23.61 -17.82 -22.59
N ILE A 9 -22.91 -16.70 -22.37
CA ILE A 9 -23.13 -15.48 -23.16
C ILE A 9 -22.67 -15.69 -24.62
N SER A 10 -21.53 -16.35 -24.85
CA SER A 10 -21.05 -16.64 -26.20
C SER A 10 -21.98 -17.59 -26.97
N LEU A 11 -22.51 -18.60 -26.28
CA LEU A 11 -23.49 -19.53 -26.87
C LEU A 11 -24.83 -18.85 -27.17
N ALA A 12 -25.23 -17.87 -26.36
CA ALA A 12 -26.42 -17.07 -26.66
C ALA A 12 -26.22 -16.14 -27.85
N CYS A 13 -25.00 -15.55 -28.01
CA CYS A 13 -24.65 -14.75 -29.19
C CYS A 13 -24.58 -15.56 -30.49
N LEU A 14 -24.35 -16.88 -30.39
CA LEU A 14 -24.37 -17.81 -31.53
C LEU A 14 -25.72 -18.41 -31.80
N ASP A 15 -26.82 -17.92 -31.18
CA ASP A 15 -28.18 -18.43 -31.24
C ASP A 15 -28.35 -19.92 -30.85
N ILE A 16 -27.38 -20.51 -30.16
CA ILE A 16 -27.41 -21.89 -29.69
C ILE A 16 -28.19 -21.98 -28.38
N LEU A 17 -28.14 -20.91 -27.54
CA LEU A 17 -28.87 -20.86 -26.28
C LEU A 17 -29.88 -19.71 -26.29
N PRO A 18 -31.11 -19.90 -25.76
CA PRO A 18 -32.06 -18.81 -25.64
C PRO A 18 -31.50 -17.67 -24.78
N ALA A 19 -31.64 -16.43 -25.24
CA ALA A 19 -31.17 -15.24 -24.55
C ALA A 19 -31.71 -15.09 -23.12
N SER A 20 -32.93 -15.64 -22.87
CA SER A 20 -33.54 -15.68 -21.54
C SER A 20 -32.76 -16.50 -20.53
N ILE A 21 -32.15 -17.62 -20.95
CA ILE A 21 -31.34 -18.47 -20.07
C ILE A 21 -30.01 -17.77 -19.76
N ALA A 22 -29.38 -17.18 -20.75
CA ALA A 22 -28.12 -16.41 -20.53
C ALA A 22 -28.36 -15.20 -19.63
N GLY A 23 -29.46 -14.48 -19.81
CA GLY A 23 -29.90 -13.39 -18.94
C GLY A 23 -30.17 -13.83 -17.50
N GLY A 24 -30.85 -14.99 -17.33
CA GLY A 24 -31.10 -15.59 -16.02
C GLY A 24 -29.81 -15.97 -15.28
N VAL A 25 -28.88 -16.60 -15.98
CA VAL A 25 -27.57 -16.94 -15.43
C VAL A 25 -26.79 -15.66 -15.01
N PHE A 26 -26.77 -14.65 -15.88
CA PHE A 26 -26.15 -13.36 -15.56
C PHE A 26 -26.77 -12.70 -14.32
N ALA A 27 -28.10 -12.67 -14.23
CA ALA A 27 -28.82 -12.12 -13.09
C ALA A 27 -28.50 -12.87 -11.78
N CYS A 28 -28.44 -14.21 -11.81
CA CYS A 28 -28.02 -15.02 -10.67
C CYS A 28 -26.59 -14.65 -10.20
N PHE A 29 -25.69 -14.42 -11.14
CA PHE A 29 -24.30 -14.01 -10.83
C PHE A 29 -24.25 -12.61 -10.20
N VAL A 30 -25.04 -11.67 -10.69
CA VAL A 30 -25.13 -10.32 -10.12
C VAL A 30 -25.69 -10.38 -8.68
N ILE A 31 -26.75 -11.16 -8.45
CA ILE A 31 -27.34 -11.34 -7.11
C ILE A 31 -26.33 -11.98 -6.16
N PHE A 32 -25.67 -13.05 -6.57
CA PHE A 32 -24.65 -13.72 -5.78
C PHE A 32 -23.49 -12.77 -5.43
N SER A 33 -22.98 -12.01 -6.41
CA SER A 33 -21.94 -11.01 -6.19
C SER A 33 -22.38 -9.93 -5.20
N SER A 34 -23.65 -9.50 -5.24
CA SER A 34 -24.19 -8.47 -4.35
C SER A 34 -24.20 -8.88 -2.87
N VAL A 35 -24.34 -10.17 -2.57
CA VAL A 35 -24.28 -10.68 -1.19
C VAL A 35 -22.89 -10.47 -0.59
N PHE A 36 -21.84 -10.74 -1.37
CA PHE A 36 -20.44 -10.54 -0.93
C PHE A 36 -20.04 -9.07 -0.92
N SER A 37 -20.64 -8.25 -1.77
CA SER A 37 -20.34 -6.83 -1.92
C SER A 37 -20.56 -6.01 -0.63
N LYS A 38 -21.49 -6.39 0.24
CA LYS A 38 -21.75 -5.69 1.51
C LYS A 38 -20.53 -5.70 2.47
N GLY A 39 -19.82 -6.83 2.56
CA GLY A 39 -18.61 -6.95 3.35
C GLY A 39 -17.47 -6.06 2.81
N ILE A 40 -17.35 -6.00 1.48
CA ILE A 40 -16.34 -5.22 0.77
C ILE A 40 -16.59 -3.73 0.96
N THR A 41 -17.85 -3.28 0.97
CA THR A 41 -18.20 -1.86 1.22
C THR A 41 -17.74 -1.39 2.59
N LYS A 42 -17.88 -2.22 3.61
CA LYS A 42 -17.42 -1.91 4.97
C LYS A 42 -15.89 -1.79 5.02
N LEU A 43 -15.19 -2.68 4.34
CA LEU A 43 -13.73 -2.64 4.22
C LEU A 43 -13.28 -1.35 3.52
N GLN A 44 -13.92 -0.98 2.43
CA GLN A 44 -13.64 0.21 1.64
C GLN A 44 -13.92 1.51 2.40
N ALA A 45 -15.03 1.59 3.13
CA ALA A 45 -15.35 2.75 3.97
C ALA A 45 -14.29 2.98 5.06
N THR A 46 -13.72 1.89 5.59
CA THR A 46 -12.67 1.95 6.61
C THR A 46 -11.30 2.33 6.04
N TYR A 47 -10.95 1.86 4.86
CA TYR A 47 -9.61 1.97 4.29
C TYR A 47 -9.50 2.95 3.12
N GLY A 48 -10.59 3.36 2.47
CA GLY A 48 -10.57 4.18 1.25
C GLY A 48 -9.81 5.51 1.40
N LYS A 49 -9.98 6.21 2.52
CA LYS A 49 -9.22 7.44 2.82
C LYS A 49 -7.71 7.19 3.05
N LYS A 50 -7.31 5.97 3.40
CA LYS A 50 -5.91 5.61 3.67
C LYS A 50 -5.14 5.21 2.41
N LEU A 51 -5.81 5.07 1.28
CA LEU A 51 -5.22 4.60 0.02
C LEU A 51 -4.24 5.59 -0.60
N GLN A 52 -4.58 6.87 -0.54
CA GLN A 52 -3.70 7.93 -1.05
C GLN A 52 -2.40 7.98 -0.25
N ILE A 53 -2.49 7.72 1.06
CA ILE A 53 -1.34 7.63 1.96
C ILE A 53 -0.41 6.49 1.54
N LEU A 54 -0.95 5.31 1.20
CA LEU A 54 -0.14 4.17 0.76
C LEU A 54 0.66 4.45 -0.51
N SER A 55 0.10 5.18 -1.48
CA SER A 55 0.85 5.55 -2.69
C SER A 55 2.02 6.49 -2.36
N THR A 56 1.81 7.45 -1.46
CA THR A 56 2.85 8.37 -0.99
C THR A 56 3.96 7.61 -0.27
N TYR A 57 3.61 6.67 0.62
CA TYR A 57 4.62 5.81 1.27
C TYR A 57 5.39 4.97 0.26
N ALA A 58 4.73 4.42 -0.76
CA ALA A 58 5.42 3.66 -1.80
C ALA A 58 6.45 4.51 -2.57
N ASP A 59 6.15 5.79 -2.79
CA ASP A 59 7.06 6.71 -3.47
C ASP A 59 8.22 7.13 -2.55
N GLN A 60 7.97 7.36 -1.26
CA GLN A 60 9.02 7.61 -0.26
C GLN A 60 9.97 6.41 -0.12
N ILE A 61 9.42 5.20 0.00
CA ILE A 61 10.19 3.96 0.03
C ILE A 61 11.05 3.84 -1.23
N LEU A 62 10.48 4.09 -2.41
CA LEU A 62 11.20 4.01 -3.68
C LEU A 62 12.37 5.01 -3.75
N LEU A 63 12.18 6.23 -3.23
CA LEU A 63 13.25 7.22 -3.16
C LEU A 63 14.38 6.72 -2.27
N THR A 64 14.06 6.15 -1.11
CA THR A 64 15.02 5.55 -0.17
C THR A 64 15.77 4.37 -0.79
N GLU A 65 15.04 3.46 -1.46
CA GLU A 65 15.64 2.30 -2.15
C GLU A 65 16.65 2.71 -3.24
N LYS A 66 16.36 3.81 -3.96
CA LYS A 66 17.21 4.29 -5.06
C LYS A 66 18.39 5.14 -4.60
N LYS A 67 18.31 5.76 -3.41
CA LYS A 67 19.36 6.64 -2.93
C LYS A 67 20.56 5.84 -2.46
N ASP A 68 21.76 6.25 -2.88
CA ASP A 68 23.00 5.72 -2.32
C ASP A 68 23.20 6.25 -0.91
N MET A 69 23.38 5.31 0.03
CA MET A 69 23.61 5.60 1.45
C MET A 69 25.06 5.29 1.79
N HIS A 70 25.73 6.26 2.44
CA HIS A 70 27.14 6.11 2.82
C HIS A 70 27.32 5.74 4.30
N SER A 71 26.36 6.13 5.15
CA SER A 71 26.37 5.78 6.57
C SER A 71 25.99 4.31 6.79
N PRO A 72 26.73 3.55 7.63
CA PRO A 72 26.37 2.16 7.94
C PRO A 72 24.95 2.01 8.48
N VAL A 73 24.50 2.91 9.35
CA VAL A 73 23.15 2.91 9.91
C VAL A 73 22.08 3.06 8.83
N LEU A 74 22.29 4.00 7.89
CA LEU A 74 21.34 4.19 6.78
C LEU A 74 21.36 3.03 5.79
N GLN A 75 22.51 2.36 5.61
CA GLN A 75 22.60 1.15 4.80
C GLN A 75 21.84 -0.01 5.42
N GLU A 76 21.91 -0.18 6.74
CA GLU A 76 21.14 -1.18 7.49
C GLU A 76 19.64 -0.94 7.36
N LEU A 77 19.18 0.30 7.61
CA LEU A 77 17.78 0.68 7.42
C LEU A 77 17.32 0.46 5.98
N LYS A 78 18.13 0.82 4.99
CA LYS A 78 17.81 0.56 3.57
C LYS A 78 17.69 -0.94 3.27
N ALA A 79 18.54 -1.77 3.87
CA ALA A 79 18.50 -3.23 3.68
C ALA A 79 17.19 -3.83 4.20
N GLU A 80 16.57 -3.25 5.23
CA GLU A 80 15.27 -3.68 5.74
C GLU A 80 14.11 -3.49 4.77
N LEU A 81 14.24 -2.54 3.84
CA LEU A 81 13.25 -2.31 2.77
C LEU A 81 13.35 -3.32 1.64
N THR A 82 14.38 -4.19 1.65
CA THR A 82 14.59 -5.19 0.62
C THR A 82 14.23 -6.57 1.17
N SER A 83 13.09 -7.09 0.79
CA SER A 83 12.67 -8.46 1.07
C SER A 83 13.31 -9.45 0.08
N ARG A 84 13.33 -10.75 0.42
CA ARG A 84 14.03 -11.82 -0.33
C ARG A 84 13.68 -11.89 -1.83
N ASN A 85 12.49 -11.48 -2.26
CA ASN A 85 12.03 -11.59 -3.65
C ASN A 85 11.43 -10.31 -4.23
N GLN A 86 11.21 -9.25 -3.43
CA GLN A 86 10.52 -8.04 -3.88
C GLN A 86 10.93 -6.86 -3.00
N THR A 87 11.03 -5.65 -3.59
CA THR A 87 11.27 -4.43 -2.82
C THR A 87 9.99 -3.97 -2.12
N ALA A 88 10.13 -3.33 -0.97
CA ALA A 88 9.01 -2.80 -0.18
C ALA A 88 8.14 -1.83 -1.01
N SER A 89 8.77 -0.95 -1.81
CA SER A 89 8.05 -0.02 -2.68
C SER A 89 7.16 -0.73 -3.70
N GLN A 90 7.62 -1.83 -4.29
CA GLN A 90 6.83 -2.61 -5.25
C GLN A 90 5.65 -3.30 -4.55
N ALA A 91 5.88 -3.87 -3.36
CA ALA A 91 4.84 -4.52 -2.57
C ALA A 91 3.74 -3.54 -2.17
N VAL A 92 4.12 -2.37 -1.61
CA VAL A 92 3.15 -1.33 -1.21
C VAL A 92 2.44 -0.73 -2.41
N ARG A 93 3.13 -0.51 -3.53
CA ARG A 93 2.51 -0.02 -4.77
C ARG A 93 1.54 -1.04 -5.36
N ARG A 94 1.83 -2.34 -5.24
CA ARG A 94 0.90 -3.40 -5.65
C ARG A 94 -0.37 -3.36 -4.80
N LEU A 95 -0.25 -3.22 -3.48
CA LEU A 95 -1.39 -3.06 -2.58
C LEU A 95 -2.23 -1.83 -2.97
N SER A 96 -1.60 -0.68 -3.14
CA SER A 96 -2.26 0.55 -3.57
C SER A 96 -3.06 0.36 -4.87
N LYS A 97 -2.48 -0.31 -5.88
CA LYS A 97 -3.17 -0.62 -7.14
C LYS A 97 -4.38 -1.54 -6.95
N LEU A 98 -4.25 -2.58 -6.11
CA LEU A 98 -5.35 -3.50 -5.83
C LEU A 98 -6.51 -2.80 -5.12
N MET A 99 -6.19 -1.92 -4.19
CA MET A 99 -7.18 -1.13 -3.47
C MET A 99 -7.85 -0.09 -4.38
N ASN A 100 -7.08 0.64 -5.21
CA ASN A 100 -7.64 1.57 -6.20
C ASN A 100 -8.54 0.86 -7.22
N ALA A 101 -8.24 -0.39 -7.57
CA ALA A 101 -9.09 -1.20 -8.44
C ALA A 101 -10.46 -1.51 -7.79
N LEU A 102 -10.52 -1.63 -6.47
CA LEU A 102 -11.79 -1.72 -5.75
C LEU A 102 -12.56 -0.39 -5.73
N ASP A 103 -11.87 0.75 -5.72
CA ASP A 103 -12.50 2.08 -5.72
C ASP A 103 -13.17 2.44 -7.06
N GLN A 104 -12.76 1.83 -8.17
CA GLN A 104 -13.42 1.99 -9.48
C GLN A 104 -14.88 1.50 -9.51
N ARG A 105 -15.32 0.81 -8.47
CA ARG A 105 -16.69 0.41 -8.20
C ARG A 105 -17.69 1.58 -8.13
N ASN A 106 -17.25 2.81 -7.95
CA ASN A 106 -18.12 3.99 -7.87
C ASN A 106 -18.93 4.24 -9.16
N ASN A 107 -18.55 3.59 -10.27
CA ASN A 107 -19.38 3.53 -11.47
C ASN A 107 -20.27 2.28 -11.42
N LEU A 108 -21.53 2.46 -11.06
CA LEU A 108 -22.50 1.40 -10.82
C LEU A 108 -22.68 0.46 -12.02
N LEU A 109 -22.68 1.01 -13.25
CA LEU A 109 -22.83 0.23 -14.49
C LEU A 109 -21.59 -0.65 -14.74
N ILE A 110 -20.39 -0.08 -14.58
CA ILE A 110 -19.14 -0.82 -14.78
C ILE A 110 -19.01 -1.91 -13.71
N SER A 111 -19.34 -1.59 -12.46
CA SER A 111 -19.31 -2.57 -11.36
C SER A 111 -20.26 -3.72 -11.61
N MET A 112 -21.50 -3.44 -12.04
CA MET A 112 -22.50 -4.47 -12.35
C MET A 112 -22.05 -5.39 -13.48
N LEU A 113 -21.50 -4.84 -14.56
CA LEU A 113 -20.97 -5.61 -15.69
C LEU A 113 -19.77 -6.47 -15.29
N LEU A 114 -18.78 -5.87 -14.62
CA LEU A 114 -17.57 -6.59 -14.22
C LEU A 114 -17.84 -7.68 -13.19
N ASN A 115 -18.74 -7.42 -12.24
CA ASN A 115 -19.11 -8.41 -11.23
C ASN A 115 -20.00 -9.51 -11.82
N GLY A 116 -20.94 -9.17 -12.72
CA GLY A 116 -21.77 -10.14 -13.43
C GLY A 116 -20.97 -11.06 -14.36
N LEU A 117 -19.91 -10.55 -15.00
CA LEU A 117 -19.09 -11.33 -15.93
C LEU A 117 -17.99 -12.14 -15.25
N ILE A 118 -17.21 -11.53 -14.36
CA ILE A 118 -15.93 -12.09 -13.90
C ILE A 118 -15.73 -12.07 -12.38
N PHE A 119 -16.75 -11.72 -11.58
CA PHE A 119 -16.59 -11.54 -10.12
C PHE A 119 -15.40 -10.65 -9.76
N TRP A 120 -15.33 -9.49 -10.41
CA TRP A 120 -14.18 -8.58 -10.30
C TRP A 120 -13.82 -8.23 -8.86
N GLU A 121 -14.82 -7.82 -8.06
CA GLU A 121 -14.59 -7.44 -6.65
C GLU A 121 -14.02 -8.60 -5.84
N LEU A 122 -14.62 -9.79 -5.96
CA LEU A 122 -14.16 -10.97 -5.24
C LEU A 122 -12.70 -11.32 -5.61
N ARG A 123 -12.34 -11.21 -6.88
CA ARG A 123 -10.96 -11.43 -7.34
C ARG A 123 -9.99 -10.42 -6.76
N GLN A 124 -10.37 -9.14 -6.65
CA GLN A 124 -9.50 -8.13 -6.04
C GLN A 124 -9.33 -8.40 -4.55
N VAL A 125 -10.39 -8.76 -3.82
CA VAL A 125 -10.30 -9.13 -2.41
C VAL A 125 -9.39 -10.33 -2.19
N MET A 126 -9.53 -11.39 -3.00
CA MET A 126 -8.62 -12.55 -2.91
C MET A 126 -7.15 -12.16 -3.13
N LYS A 127 -6.86 -11.26 -4.08
CA LYS A 127 -5.49 -10.76 -4.30
C LYS A 127 -4.98 -9.93 -3.13
N ILE A 128 -5.85 -9.16 -2.46
CA ILE A 128 -5.49 -8.39 -1.27
C ILE A 128 -5.20 -9.33 -0.09
N GLU A 129 -6.02 -10.36 0.11
CA GLU A 129 -5.75 -11.36 1.16
C GLU A 129 -4.44 -12.13 0.89
N GLN A 130 -4.18 -12.54 -0.35
CA GLN A 130 -2.89 -13.14 -0.72
C GLN A 130 -1.71 -12.19 -0.47
N TRP A 131 -1.87 -10.91 -0.79
CA TRP A 131 -0.84 -9.90 -0.49
C TRP A 131 -0.61 -9.80 1.02
N LYS A 132 -1.68 -9.79 1.80
CA LYS A 132 -1.63 -9.70 3.25
C LYS A 132 -0.96 -10.92 3.89
N GLU A 133 -1.25 -12.12 3.42
CA GLU A 133 -0.59 -13.35 3.89
C GLU A 133 0.93 -13.29 3.72
N VAL A 134 1.41 -12.63 2.66
CA VAL A 134 2.85 -12.55 2.35
C VAL A 134 3.53 -11.38 3.04
N HIS A 135 2.86 -10.22 3.18
CA HIS A 135 3.51 -8.96 3.54
C HIS A 135 2.97 -8.28 4.80
N ALA A 136 1.95 -8.86 5.47
CA ALA A 136 1.37 -8.20 6.65
C ALA A 136 2.35 -8.04 7.81
N SER A 137 3.30 -8.97 7.95
CA SER A 137 4.36 -8.91 8.96
C SER A 137 5.43 -7.86 8.65
N ASP A 138 5.67 -7.59 7.38
CA ASP A 138 6.75 -6.72 6.94
C ASP A 138 6.32 -5.25 6.87
N LEU A 139 5.03 -5.00 6.60
CA LEU A 139 4.49 -3.65 6.39
C LEU A 139 4.75 -2.68 7.57
N PRO A 140 4.52 -3.06 8.85
CA PRO A 140 4.81 -2.18 9.98
C PRO A 140 6.29 -1.79 10.03
N ARG A 141 7.19 -2.74 9.80
CA ARG A 141 8.62 -2.53 9.79
C ARG A 141 9.04 -1.57 8.67
N TRP A 142 8.51 -1.72 7.46
CA TRP A 142 8.79 -0.80 6.37
C TRP A 142 8.36 0.65 6.68
N ILE A 143 7.19 0.82 7.33
CA ILE A 143 6.70 2.15 7.74
C ILE A 143 7.62 2.75 8.81
N GLU A 144 8.03 1.95 9.79
CA GLU A 144 8.93 2.34 10.86
C GLU A 144 10.30 2.77 10.29
N THR A 145 10.89 1.95 9.42
CA THR A 145 12.15 2.23 8.74
C THR A 145 12.11 3.55 7.96
N VAL A 146 11.01 3.81 7.23
CA VAL A 146 10.84 5.11 6.53
C VAL A 146 10.74 6.25 7.52
N GLY A 147 10.02 6.07 8.63
CA GLY A 147 9.92 7.08 9.70
C GLY A 147 11.27 7.40 10.34
N GLU A 148 12.12 6.39 10.59
CA GLU A 148 13.47 6.59 11.10
C GLU A 148 14.36 7.36 10.11
N ILE A 149 14.30 7.01 8.82
CA ILE A 149 15.05 7.72 7.78
C ILE A 149 14.58 9.17 7.67
N ASP A 150 13.28 9.43 7.76
CA ASP A 150 12.72 10.79 7.75
C ASP A 150 13.18 11.60 8.97
N ALA A 151 13.27 10.98 10.15
CA ALA A 151 13.83 11.60 11.34
C ALA A 151 15.31 11.97 11.15
N TYR A 152 16.13 11.06 10.59
CA TYR A 152 17.52 11.37 10.26
C TYR A 152 17.64 12.48 9.22
N CYS A 153 16.79 12.51 8.20
CA CYS A 153 16.76 13.59 7.21
C CYS A 153 16.40 14.94 7.86
N SER A 154 15.48 14.96 8.81
CA SER A 154 15.08 16.16 9.54
C SER A 154 16.23 16.69 10.39
N LEU A 155 16.94 15.82 11.12
CA LEU A 155 18.13 16.18 11.90
C LEU A 155 19.27 16.65 11.00
N ALA A 156 19.50 15.99 9.87
CA ALA A 156 20.51 16.40 8.90
C ALA A 156 20.21 17.76 8.29
N THR A 157 18.94 18.05 8.00
CA THR A 157 18.50 19.35 7.50
C THR A 157 18.74 20.45 8.54
N PHE A 158 18.44 20.15 9.81
CA PHE A 158 18.76 21.07 10.90
C PHE A 158 20.26 21.34 10.98
N ALA A 159 21.10 20.31 10.98
CA ALA A 159 22.55 20.46 11.03
C ALA A 159 23.11 21.22 9.81
N TYR A 160 22.54 21.02 8.62
CA TYR A 160 22.89 21.74 7.41
C TYR A 160 22.59 23.25 7.49
N ASN A 161 21.44 23.58 8.08
CA ASN A 161 21.00 24.98 8.22
C ASN A 161 21.72 25.72 9.37
N HIS A 162 22.31 24.98 10.31
CA HIS A 162 23.02 25.53 11.48
C HIS A 162 24.43 24.97 11.59
N PRO A 163 25.34 25.31 10.65
CA PRO A 163 26.69 24.77 10.62
C PRO A 163 27.54 25.23 11.81
N GLU A 164 27.11 26.28 12.50
CA GLU A 164 27.76 26.81 13.71
C GLU A 164 27.47 25.99 14.97
N TYR A 165 26.45 25.12 14.93
CA TYR A 165 26.09 24.27 16.06
C TYR A 165 26.97 23.02 16.09
N ILE A 166 27.44 22.64 17.27
CA ILE A 166 28.33 21.50 17.46
C ILE A 166 27.61 20.31 18.07
N TYR A 167 27.93 19.13 17.56
CA TYR A 167 27.47 17.89 18.16
C TYR A 167 28.09 17.64 19.53
N PRO A 168 27.33 17.09 20.50
CA PRO A 168 27.90 16.76 21.82
C PRO A 168 28.95 15.66 21.71
N LYS A 169 30.01 15.80 22.51
CA LYS A 169 31.02 14.75 22.69
C LYS A 169 30.62 13.88 23.87
N ILE A 170 30.37 12.60 23.62
CA ILE A 170 30.00 11.64 24.67
C ILE A 170 31.29 11.14 25.34
N ASN A 171 31.33 11.26 26.67
CA ASN A 171 32.40 10.71 27.50
C ASN A 171 31.92 9.44 28.22
N SER A 172 32.61 8.33 28.03
CA SER A 172 32.26 7.03 28.61
C SER A 172 32.75 6.78 30.03
N HIS A 173 33.57 7.69 30.58
CA HIS A 173 34.33 7.43 31.81
C HIS A 173 33.74 8.03 33.08
N SER A 174 32.91 9.04 32.99
CA SER A 174 32.26 9.67 34.15
C SER A 174 30.98 10.42 33.72
N PHE A 175 30.00 10.47 34.60
CA PHE A 175 28.87 11.37 34.37
C PHE A 175 29.33 12.83 34.62
N HIS A 176 29.69 13.49 33.54
CA HIS A 176 30.08 14.89 33.54
C HIS A 176 29.41 15.60 32.38
N MET A 177 28.63 16.62 32.66
CA MET A 177 27.99 17.47 31.67
C MET A 177 28.60 18.84 31.70
N GLN A 178 29.26 19.25 30.61
CA GLN A 178 29.80 20.58 30.44
C GLN A 178 29.26 21.18 29.14
N ALA A 179 28.70 22.36 29.23
CA ALA A 179 28.19 23.08 28.08
C ALA A 179 28.58 24.54 28.12
N LYS A 180 28.81 25.13 26.95
CA LYS A 180 29.06 26.57 26.78
C LYS A 180 28.00 27.10 25.82
N ALA A 181 27.31 28.18 26.22
CA ALA A 181 26.23 28.80 25.46
C ALA A 181 25.13 27.79 25.09
N LEU A 182 24.69 26.97 26.07
CA LEU A 182 23.61 26.01 25.89
C LEU A 182 22.29 26.75 25.68
N GLY A 183 21.65 26.49 24.56
CA GLY A 183 20.35 27.05 24.23
C GLY A 183 19.41 26.03 23.61
N HIS A 184 18.14 26.32 23.56
CA HIS A 184 17.18 25.51 22.84
C HIS A 184 17.26 25.85 21.34
N PRO A 185 17.40 24.86 20.43
CA PRO A 185 17.68 25.12 19.01
C PRO A 185 16.53 25.83 18.25
N LEU A 186 15.33 25.89 18.82
CA LEU A 186 14.14 26.55 18.23
C LEU A 186 13.70 27.79 19.02
N MET A 187 14.52 28.28 19.94
CA MET A 187 14.24 29.52 20.70
C MET A 187 15.32 30.53 20.37
N ASP A 188 14.89 31.77 20.05
CA ASP A 188 15.75 32.93 19.81
C ASP A 188 16.43 33.43 21.11
#